data_e6e3d5c704f07a8abe496a32bd1eb23b
#
_entry.id   e6e3d5c704f07a8abe496a32bd1eb23b
#
_cell.length_a   1.000
_cell.length_b   1.000
_cell.length_c   1.000
_cell.angle_alpha   90.00
_cell.angle_beta   90.00
_cell.angle_gamma   90.00
#
_symmetry.space_group_name_H-M   'P 1'
#
loop_
_entity.id
_entity.type
_entity.pdbx_description
1 polymer ?
#
loop_
_entity_poly.entity_id
_entity_poly.type
_entity_poly.pdbx_seq_one_letter_code
_entity_poly.pdbx_strand_id
1 'polypeptide(L)'
;MSRHADRSKLVFEKLVDAGVTLFPYVPDFGNDDLVKFAEADNRTVPVLLSSEQEGVALCAGADLVGGRSVLLMQSSGVGNCPNMLSLVQGGRFPMLMIITMRGDYGEQNPWQYPMGRAVPTLLEAMGIECIRVEREDELAHAVDAALAAAFVAERGVALILSQKILGAKVF
;
A
#
# COMPACT_ATOMS: atom_id res chain seq x y z
N MET A 1 22.88 1.30 5.07
CA MET A 1 21.47 0.97 5.30
C MET A 1 21.22 -0.48 4.85
N SER A 2 20.20 -1.16 5.36
CA SER A 2 19.82 -2.48 4.85
C SER A 2 19.15 -2.34 3.49
N ARG A 3 19.18 -3.39 2.64
CA ARG A 3 18.41 -3.38 1.36
C ARG A 3 16.94 -3.02 1.54
N HIS A 4 16.36 -3.40 2.67
CA HIS A 4 14.98 -3.06 3.01
C HIS A 4 14.79 -1.55 3.17
N ALA A 5 15.67 -0.89 3.93
CA ALA A 5 15.61 0.54 4.15
C ALA A 5 15.89 1.36 2.87
N ASP A 6 16.81 0.90 2.01
CA ASP A 6 17.11 1.59 0.73
C ASP A 6 15.88 1.55 -0.21
N ARG A 7 15.17 0.41 -0.28
CA ARG A 7 13.93 0.26 -1.03
C ARG A 7 12.82 1.18 -0.49
N SER A 8 12.59 1.15 0.83
CA SER A 8 11.57 1.97 1.47
C SER A 8 11.84 3.47 1.30
N LYS A 9 13.11 3.87 1.32
CA LYS A 9 13.53 5.24 1.06
C LYS A 9 13.18 5.68 -0.37
N LEU A 10 13.51 4.87 -1.37
CA LEU A 10 13.17 5.14 -2.78
C LEU A 10 11.65 5.32 -2.96
N VAL A 11 10.85 4.43 -2.36
CA VAL A 11 9.38 4.52 -2.42
C VAL A 11 8.90 5.81 -1.75
N PHE A 12 9.41 6.10 -0.55
CA PHE A 12 9.05 7.31 0.21
C PHE A 12 9.33 8.60 -0.57
N GLU A 13 10.54 8.73 -1.13
CA GLU A 13 10.93 9.91 -1.90
C GLU A 13 9.99 10.13 -3.10
N LYS A 14 9.68 9.07 -3.86
CA LYS A 14 8.74 9.16 -4.99
C LYS A 14 7.33 9.56 -4.58
N LEU A 15 6.84 9.04 -3.44
CA LEU A 15 5.53 9.39 -2.90
C LEU A 15 5.47 10.88 -2.53
N VAL A 16 6.46 11.37 -1.80
CA VAL A 16 6.52 12.77 -1.37
C VAL A 16 6.70 13.72 -2.56
N ASP A 17 7.55 13.37 -3.52
CA ASP A 17 7.75 14.15 -4.76
C ASP A 17 6.46 14.24 -5.59
N ALA A 18 5.60 13.21 -5.51
CA ALA A 18 4.27 13.22 -6.11
C ALA A 18 3.21 13.97 -5.28
N GLY A 19 3.59 14.58 -4.16
CA GLY A 19 2.71 15.36 -3.30
C GLY A 19 1.87 14.52 -2.33
N VAL A 20 2.24 13.27 -2.06
CA VAL A 20 1.60 12.46 -1.01
C VAL A 20 2.04 12.99 0.36
N THR A 21 1.08 13.39 1.17
CA THR A 21 1.32 13.96 2.49
C THR A 21 0.74 13.13 3.63
N LEU A 22 -0.26 12.30 3.36
CA LEU A 22 -0.94 11.51 4.38
C LEU A 22 -0.63 10.02 4.21
N PHE A 23 -0.19 9.38 5.30
CA PHE A 23 0.23 7.98 5.35
C PHE A 23 -0.54 7.19 6.41
N PRO A 24 -1.83 6.85 6.18
CA PRO A 24 -2.54 5.95 7.05
C PRO A 24 -1.93 4.55 7.03
N TYR A 25 -1.77 3.93 8.19
CA TYR A 25 -1.16 2.61 8.28
C TYR A 25 -1.66 1.76 9.44
N VAL A 26 -1.66 0.44 9.24
CA VAL A 26 -1.66 -0.54 10.33
C VAL A 26 -0.24 -1.12 10.41
N PRO A 27 0.37 -1.22 11.61
CA PRO A 27 1.76 -1.64 11.74
C PRO A 27 2.02 -3.02 11.15
N ASP A 28 2.97 -3.10 10.24
CA ASP A 28 3.46 -4.36 9.68
C ASP A 28 4.96 -4.27 9.37
N PHE A 29 5.63 -5.43 9.36
CA PHE A 29 7.07 -5.51 9.12
C PHE A 29 7.50 -4.97 7.75
N GLY A 30 6.66 -5.14 6.73
CA GLY A 30 7.02 -4.77 5.36
C GLY A 30 7.02 -3.26 5.10
N ASN A 31 6.18 -2.50 5.82
CA ASN A 31 6.06 -1.05 5.71
C ASN A 31 6.79 -0.28 6.84
N ASP A 32 7.39 -0.97 7.82
CA ASP A 32 7.97 -0.34 9.02
C ASP A 32 8.99 0.79 8.69
N ASP A 33 9.93 0.55 7.76
CA ASP A 33 10.87 1.59 7.38
C ASP A 33 10.21 2.75 6.61
N LEU A 34 9.19 2.49 5.81
CA LEU A 34 8.43 3.52 5.10
C LEU A 34 7.69 4.44 6.10
N VAL A 35 7.08 3.85 7.12
CA VAL A 35 6.43 4.60 8.21
C VAL A 35 7.44 5.44 8.96
N LYS A 36 8.63 4.92 9.31
CA LYS A 36 9.69 5.68 9.97
C LYS A 36 10.17 6.88 9.15
N PHE A 37 10.27 6.74 7.82
CA PHE A 37 10.58 7.89 6.96
C PHE A 37 9.46 8.93 7.00
N ALA A 38 8.20 8.49 6.99
CA ALA A 38 7.06 9.41 7.09
C ALA A 38 6.99 10.10 8.47
N GLU A 39 7.37 9.44 9.56
CA GLU A 39 7.46 10.03 10.90
C GLU A 39 8.60 11.06 11.01
N ALA A 40 9.66 10.87 10.26
CA ALA A 40 10.84 11.75 10.32
C ALA A 40 10.75 12.98 9.40
N ASP A 41 9.78 13.05 8.49
CA ASP A 41 9.65 14.13 7.51
C ASP A 41 8.47 15.06 7.84
N ASN A 42 8.76 16.34 8.06
CA ASN A 42 7.75 17.36 8.42
C ASN A 42 6.72 17.65 7.31
N ARG A 43 6.91 17.13 6.09
CA ARG A 43 5.96 17.26 4.96
C ARG A 43 4.87 16.21 5.02
N THR A 44 4.98 15.21 5.88
CA THR A 44 4.11 14.04 5.93
C THR A 44 3.45 13.86 7.28
N VAL A 45 2.27 13.24 7.26
CA VAL A 45 1.47 12.93 8.44
C VAL A 45 1.18 11.43 8.44
N PRO A 46 1.95 10.62 9.17
CA PRO A 46 1.60 9.23 9.41
C PRO A 46 0.43 9.13 10.39
N VAL A 47 -0.54 8.27 10.09
CA VAL A 47 -1.73 8.07 10.94
C VAL A 47 -1.87 6.60 11.29
N LEU A 48 -1.71 6.28 12.56
CA LEU A 48 -1.95 4.93 13.08
C LEU A 48 -3.45 4.62 13.09
N LEU A 49 -3.84 3.53 12.45
CA LEU A 49 -5.22 3.08 12.33
C LEU A 49 -5.53 1.93 13.29
N SER A 50 -6.81 1.82 13.69
CA SER A 50 -7.31 0.64 14.39
C SER A 50 -7.59 -0.53 13.44
N SER A 51 -7.92 -0.21 12.17
CA SER A 51 -8.22 -1.18 11.11
C SER A 51 -7.98 -0.56 9.75
N GLU A 52 -7.60 -1.38 8.76
CA GLU A 52 -7.29 -0.93 7.41
C GLU A 52 -8.48 -0.28 6.69
N GLN A 53 -9.71 -0.71 7.00
CA GLN A 53 -10.92 -0.09 6.44
C GLN A 53 -11.08 1.39 6.82
N GLU A 54 -10.60 1.81 8.00
CA GLU A 54 -10.57 3.23 8.39
C GLU A 54 -9.70 4.03 7.43
N GLY A 55 -8.58 3.45 7.01
CA GLY A 55 -7.65 4.06 6.07
C GLY A 55 -8.28 4.33 4.71
N VAL A 56 -9.16 3.45 4.23
CA VAL A 56 -9.90 3.70 2.97
C VAL A 56 -10.78 4.95 3.09
N ALA A 57 -11.54 5.07 4.18
CA ALA A 57 -12.37 6.24 4.42
C ALA A 57 -11.54 7.52 4.61
N LEU A 58 -10.42 7.43 5.34
CA LEU A 58 -9.52 8.56 5.57
C LEU A 58 -8.88 9.05 4.27
N CYS A 59 -8.44 8.14 3.39
CA CYS A 59 -7.90 8.49 2.08
C CYS A 59 -8.95 9.17 1.19
N ALA A 60 -10.18 8.66 1.16
CA ALA A 60 -11.27 9.30 0.43
C ALA A 60 -11.58 10.71 0.99
N GLY A 61 -11.57 10.87 2.32
CA GLY A 61 -11.73 12.17 2.96
C GLY A 61 -10.60 13.16 2.64
N ALA A 62 -9.36 12.68 2.54
CA ALA A 62 -8.22 13.50 2.14
C ALA A 62 -8.36 14.02 0.70
N ASP A 63 -8.82 13.18 -0.21
CA ASP A 63 -9.05 13.57 -1.61
C ASP A 63 -10.13 14.68 -1.72
N LEU A 64 -11.20 14.62 -0.93
CA LEU A 64 -12.25 15.65 -0.92
C LEU A 64 -11.73 17.04 -0.61
N VAL A 65 -10.60 17.16 0.07
CA VAL A 65 -9.95 18.44 0.39
C VAL A 65 -8.72 18.70 -0.47
N GLY A 66 -8.52 17.93 -1.54
CA GLY A 66 -7.41 18.06 -2.48
C GLY A 66 -6.08 17.50 -1.98
N GLY A 67 -6.10 16.70 -0.93
CA GLY A 67 -4.92 16.00 -0.40
C GLY A 67 -4.63 14.69 -1.12
N ARG A 68 -3.35 14.28 -1.17
CA ARG A 68 -2.94 12.97 -1.64
C ARG A 68 -2.49 12.08 -0.50
N SER A 69 -2.93 10.83 -0.53
CA SER A 69 -2.66 9.86 0.53
C SER A 69 -2.20 8.52 -0.04
N VAL A 70 -1.49 7.74 0.78
CA VAL A 70 -1.15 6.35 0.50
C VAL A 70 -1.50 5.48 1.70
N LEU A 71 -2.38 4.49 1.52
CA LEU A 71 -2.72 3.55 2.57
C LEU A 71 -1.73 2.39 2.61
N LEU A 72 -1.07 2.22 3.76
CA LEU A 72 -0.08 1.17 3.97
C LEU A 72 -0.68 0.01 4.77
N MET A 73 -0.60 -1.21 4.24
CA MET A 73 -1.15 -2.39 4.90
C MET A 73 -0.43 -3.68 4.52
N GLN A 74 -0.60 -4.68 5.34
CA GLN A 74 -0.23 -6.05 5.02
C GLN A 74 -1.35 -6.74 4.21
N SER A 75 -1.03 -7.79 3.48
CA SER A 75 -2.02 -8.61 2.73
C SER A 75 -3.20 -9.09 3.58
N SER A 76 -3.01 -9.38 4.87
CA SER A 76 -4.10 -9.75 5.78
C SER A 76 -5.11 -8.62 5.98
N GLY A 77 -4.65 -7.36 5.96
CA GLY A 77 -5.50 -6.19 6.13
C GLY A 77 -6.43 -5.92 4.95
N VAL A 78 -6.07 -6.41 3.75
CA VAL A 78 -6.96 -6.33 2.58
C VAL A 78 -8.31 -7.01 2.86
N GLY A 79 -8.31 -8.09 3.66
CA GLY A 79 -9.53 -8.78 4.05
C GLY A 79 -10.54 -7.92 4.84
N ASN A 80 -10.10 -6.84 5.49
CA ASN A 80 -10.94 -5.91 6.22
C ASN A 80 -11.56 -4.82 5.31
N CYS A 81 -11.05 -4.64 4.09
CA CYS A 81 -11.38 -3.50 3.23
C CYS A 81 -12.53 -3.69 2.23
N PRO A 82 -12.94 -4.91 1.78
CA PRO A 82 -13.79 -5.04 0.59
C PRO A 82 -15.05 -4.18 0.62
N ASN A 83 -15.80 -4.18 1.71
CA ASN A 83 -17.00 -3.35 1.80
C ASN A 83 -16.68 -1.85 1.70
N MET A 84 -15.62 -1.40 2.35
CA MET A 84 -15.24 0.02 2.33
C MET A 84 -14.66 0.45 0.97
N LEU A 85 -14.03 -0.45 0.22
CA LEU A 85 -13.55 -0.18 -1.15
C LEU A 85 -14.69 0.16 -2.13
N SER A 86 -15.95 -0.12 -1.76
CA SER A 86 -17.10 0.37 -2.53
C SER A 86 -17.12 1.91 -2.65
N LEU A 87 -16.55 2.64 -1.69
CA LEU A 87 -16.39 4.09 -1.77
C LEU A 87 -15.53 4.50 -2.96
N VAL A 88 -14.45 3.75 -3.22
CA VAL A 88 -13.51 4.06 -4.32
C VAL A 88 -14.23 4.00 -5.66
N GLN A 89 -15.03 2.95 -5.87
CA GLN A 89 -15.83 2.79 -7.09
C GLN A 89 -17.01 3.75 -7.17
N GLY A 90 -17.82 3.81 -6.10
CA GLY A 90 -19.03 4.62 -6.08
C GLY A 90 -18.77 6.12 -6.08
N GLY A 91 -17.75 6.56 -5.35
CA GLY A 91 -17.33 7.96 -5.25
C GLY A 91 -16.30 8.39 -6.28
N ARG A 92 -15.71 7.45 -7.02
CA ARG A 92 -14.59 7.68 -7.97
C ARG A 92 -13.40 8.35 -7.30
N PHE A 93 -13.09 7.94 -6.07
CA PHE A 93 -11.93 8.48 -5.36
C PHE A 93 -10.64 7.89 -5.92
N PRO A 94 -9.66 8.73 -6.28
CA PRO A 94 -8.29 8.26 -6.50
C PRO A 94 -7.76 7.66 -5.20
N MET A 95 -7.16 6.48 -5.29
CA MET A 95 -6.62 5.82 -4.10
C MET A 95 -5.37 5.04 -4.45
N LEU A 96 -4.32 5.27 -3.69
CA LEU A 96 -3.10 4.47 -3.73
C LEU A 96 -2.97 3.64 -2.45
N MET A 97 -2.77 2.33 -2.62
CA MET A 97 -2.46 1.41 -1.53
C MET A 97 -1.10 0.78 -1.79
N ILE A 98 -0.28 0.62 -0.76
CA ILE A 98 0.93 -0.22 -0.78
C ILE A 98 0.67 -1.42 0.10
N ILE A 99 0.70 -2.60 -0.50
CA ILE A 99 0.37 -3.86 0.15
C ILE A 99 1.61 -4.74 0.22
N THR A 100 2.07 -5.01 1.43
CA THR A 100 3.17 -5.95 1.68
C THR A 100 2.62 -7.35 1.83
N MET A 101 3.10 -8.26 0.98
CA MET A 101 2.55 -9.61 0.91
C MET A 101 3.06 -10.51 2.03
N ARG A 102 2.15 -11.29 2.60
CA ARG A 102 2.34 -12.51 3.36
C ARG A 102 1.53 -13.62 2.69
N GLY A 103 1.89 -14.88 2.92
CA GLY A 103 1.21 -16.02 2.30
C GLY A 103 1.44 -16.14 0.79
N ASP A 104 2.54 -15.59 0.30
CA ASP A 104 2.84 -15.43 -1.12
C ASP A 104 4.04 -16.29 -1.55
N TYR A 105 5.19 -16.10 -0.93
CA TYR A 105 6.42 -16.80 -1.29
C TYR A 105 7.27 -17.12 -0.06
N GLY A 106 7.55 -18.41 0.17
CA GLY A 106 8.37 -18.86 1.30
C GLY A 106 7.74 -18.58 2.67
N GLU A 107 6.43 -18.39 2.75
CA GLU A 107 5.72 -18.12 3.99
C GLU A 107 5.78 -19.32 4.95
N GLN A 108 6.14 -19.06 6.20
CA GLN A 108 6.23 -20.08 7.24
C GLN A 108 4.95 -20.15 8.11
N ASN A 109 4.15 -19.09 8.13
CA ASN A 109 2.90 -19.07 8.88
C ASN A 109 1.72 -19.52 7.99
N PRO A 110 1.14 -20.73 8.23
CA PRO A 110 0.06 -21.26 7.39
C PRO A 110 -1.20 -20.40 7.40
N TRP A 111 -1.44 -19.60 8.43
CA TRP A 111 -2.58 -18.69 8.53
C TRP A 111 -2.56 -17.57 7.49
N GLN A 112 -1.41 -17.25 6.93
CA GLN A 112 -1.27 -16.18 5.93
C GLN A 112 -1.62 -16.62 4.51
N TYR A 113 -1.56 -17.93 4.19
CA TYR A 113 -1.76 -18.43 2.83
C TYR A 113 -3.14 -18.15 2.24
N PRO A 114 -4.27 -18.36 2.96
CA PRO A 114 -5.59 -18.12 2.37
C PRO A 114 -5.75 -16.67 1.93
N MET A 115 -5.39 -15.72 2.80
CA MET A 115 -5.50 -14.30 2.49
C MET A 115 -4.49 -13.86 1.42
N GLY A 116 -3.23 -14.33 1.51
CA GLY A 116 -2.20 -14.00 0.52
C GLY A 116 -2.62 -14.37 -0.91
N ARG A 117 -3.29 -15.51 -1.07
CA ARG A 117 -3.83 -15.95 -2.37
C ARG A 117 -5.05 -15.17 -2.82
N ALA A 118 -5.88 -14.70 -1.88
CA ALA A 118 -7.12 -14.01 -2.17
C ALA A 118 -6.93 -12.53 -2.54
N VAL A 119 -5.83 -11.90 -2.11
CA VAL A 119 -5.60 -10.46 -2.25
C VAL A 119 -5.85 -9.92 -3.66
N PRO A 120 -5.20 -10.42 -4.73
CA PRO A 120 -5.42 -9.86 -6.07
C PRO A 120 -6.90 -9.97 -6.50
N THR A 121 -7.49 -11.15 -6.31
CA THR A 121 -8.89 -11.41 -6.71
C THR A 121 -9.88 -10.50 -5.96
N LEU A 122 -9.68 -10.28 -4.66
CA LEU A 122 -10.53 -9.38 -3.88
C LEU A 122 -10.41 -7.93 -4.35
N LEU A 123 -9.19 -7.45 -4.59
CA LEU A 123 -8.96 -6.10 -5.06
C LEU A 123 -9.52 -5.87 -6.46
N GLU A 124 -9.29 -6.79 -7.39
CA GLU A 124 -9.80 -6.74 -8.75
C GLU A 124 -11.33 -6.79 -8.79
N ALA A 125 -11.96 -7.64 -7.95
CA ALA A 125 -13.41 -7.69 -7.80
C ALA A 125 -14.01 -6.35 -7.31
N MET A 126 -13.22 -5.58 -6.53
CA MET A 126 -13.59 -4.24 -6.09
C MET A 126 -13.14 -3.13 -7.07
N GLY A 127 -12.69 -3.50 -8.28
CA GLY A 127 -12.29 -2.56 -9.32
C GLY A 127 -10.96 -1.85 -9.06
N ILE A 128 -10.12 -2.38 -8.18
CA ILE A 128 -8.79 -1.85 -7.89
C ILE A 128 -7.78 -2.45 -8.86
N GLU A 129 -6.99 -1.60 -9.50
CA GLU A 129 -5.90 -2.03 -10.37
C GLU A 129 -4.73 -2.54 -9.54
N CYS A 130 -4.26 -3.75 -9.83
CA CYS A 130 -3.15 -4.38 -9.11
C CYS A 130 -1.85 -4.30 -9.91
N ILE A 131 -0.84 -3.59 -9.37
CA ILE A 131 0.53 -3.55 -9.90
C ILE A 131 1.41 -4.36 -8.96
N ARG A 132 1.82 -5.55 -9.42
CA ARG A 132 2.63 -6.47 -8.61
C ARG A 132 4.10 -6.31 -8.90
N VAL A 133 4.92 -6.23 -7.84
CA VAL A 133 6.38 -6.13 -7.90
C VAL A 133 6.99 -7.38 -7.28
N GLU A 134 7.77 -8.11 -8.07
CA GLU A 134 8.46 -9.33 -7.66
C GLU A 134 9.99 -9.19 -7.68
N ARG A 135 10.51 -8.12 -8.29
CA ARG A 135 11.94 -7.86 -8.44
C ARG A 135 12.27 -6.42 -8.08
N GLU A 136 13.43 -6.19 -7.49
CA GLU A 136 13.85 -4.85 -7.05
C GLU A 136 14.07 -3.87 -8.22
N ASP A 137 14.53 -4.37 -9.36
CA ASP A 137 14.76 -3.55 -10.55
C ASP A 137 13.47 -3.02 -11.19
N GLU A 138 12.31 -3.61 -10.88
CA GLU A 138 10.99 -3.17 -11.33
C GLU A 138 10.38 -2.08 -10.42
N LEU A 139 10.83 -1.99 -9.16
CA LEU A 139 10.13 -1.21 -8.13
C LEU A 139 9.97 0.26 -8.50
N ALA A 140 11.03 0.92 -8.96
CA ALA A 140 10.98 2.34 -9.27
C ALA A 140 9.93 2.67 -10.35
N HIS A 141 9.89 1.87 -11.42
CA HIS A 141 8.91 2.05 -12.49
C HIS A 141 7.49 1.67 -12.05
N ALA A 142 7.35 0.66 -11.21
CA ALA A 142 6.05 0.26 -10.67
C ALA A 142 5.44 1.34 -9.77
N VAL A 143 6.27 2.01 -8.94
CA VAL A 143 5.82 3.15 -8.14
C VAL A 143 5.38 4.31 -9.04
N ASP A 144 6.16 4.66 -10.08
CA ASP A 144 5.78 5.71 -11.02
C ASP A 144 4.47 5.40 -11.73
N ALA A 145 4.29 4.15 -12.17
CA ALA A 145 3.06 3.70 -12.80
C ALA A 145 1.86 3.76 -11.84
N ALA A 146 2.04 3.34 -10.58
CA ALA A 146 1.01 3.39 -9.55
C ALA A 146 0.59 4.84 -9.23
N LEU A 147 1.56 5.75 -9.12
CA LEU A 147 1.30 7.18 -8.89
C LEU A 147 0.55 7.82 -10.07
N ALA A 148 0.94 7.50 -11.30
CA ALA A 148 0.26 8.00 -12.50
C ALA A 148 -1.17 7.45 -12.59
N ALA A 149 -1.37 6.15 -12.37
CA ALA A 149 -2.70 5.54 -12.41
C ALA A 149 -3.61 6.07 -11.29
N ALA A 150 -3.08 6.24 -10.07
CA ALA A 150 -3.87 6.74 -8.95
C ALA A 150 -4.21 8.23 -9.09
N PHE A 151 -3.21 9.10 -9.32
CA PHE A 151 -3.39 10.54 -9.15
C PHE A 151 -3.46 11.34 -10.46
N VAL A 152 -3.21 10.73 -11.61
CA VAL A 152 -3.40 11.36 -12.93
C VAL A 152 -4.59 10.76 -13.67
N ALA A 153 -4.72 9.42 -13.63
CA ALA A 153 -5.87 8.72 -14.20
C ALA A 153 -7.05 8.55 -13.22
N GLU A 154 -6.90 9.01 -11.98
CA GLU A 154 -7.92 9.02 -10.92
C GLU A 154 -8.54 7.64 -10.66
N ARG A 155 -7.68 6.64 -10.44
CA ARG A 155 -8.09 5.26 -10.22
C ARG A 155 -7.76 4.75 -8.82
N GLY A 156 -8.44 3.70 -8.39
CA GLY A 156 -8.02 2.90 -7.25
C GLY A 156 -6.90 1.94 -7.67
N VAL A 157 -5.75 2.03 -7.03
CA VAL A 157 -4.54 1.26 -7.37
C VAL A 157 -3.92 0.63 -6.13
N ALA A 158 -3.52 -0.62 -6.25
CA ALA A 158 -2.73 -1.35 -5.26
C ALA A 158 -1.35 -1.71 -5.82
N LEU A 159 -0.30 -1.13 -5.25
CA LEU A 159 1.07 -1.56 -5.44
C LEU A 159 1.34 -2.74 -4.51
N ILE A 160 1.46 -3.94 -5.05
CA ILE A 160 1.62 -5.19 -4.30
C ILE A 160 3.09 -5.59 -4.28
N LEU A 161 3.71 -5.54 -3.10
CA LEU A 161 5.10 -5.93 -2.89
C LEU A 161 5.17 -7.40 -2.48
N SER A 162 5.66 -8.25 -3.37
CA SER A 162 5.80 -9.70 -3.13
C SER A 162 6.80 -10.02 -2.03
N GLN A 163 6.59 -11.15 -1.32
CA GLN A 163 7.59 -11.70 -0.41
C GLN A 163 8.92 -12.07 -1.12
N LYS A 164 8.94 -12.19 -2.45
CA LYS A 164 10.20 -12.39 -3.20
C LYS A 164 11.18 -11.23 -2.99
N ILE A 165 10.67 -9.99 -2.89
CA ILE A 165 11.50 -8.81 -2.65
C ILE A 165 11.56 -8.42 -1.17
N LEU A 166 10.51 -8.71 -0.39
CA LEU A 166 10.46 -8.40 1.03
C LEU A 166 11.29 -9.38 1.88
N GLY A 167 11.43 -10.60 1.39
CA GLY A 167 11.91 -11.73 2.17
C GLY A 167 10.79 -12.38 2.99
N ALA A 168 10.93 -13.68 3.25
CA ALA A 168 10.04 -14.39 4.16
C ALA A 168 10.43 -14.08 5.61
N LYS A 169 9.44 -13.82 6.47
CA LYS A 169 9.68 -13.66 7.90
C LYS A 169 10.01 -15.03 8.50
N VAL A 170 11.18 -15.15 9.10
CA VAL A 170 11.61 -16.34 9.86
C VAL A 170 11.15 -16.17 11.30
N PHE A 171 10.55 -17.21 11.88
CA PHE A 171 10.08 -17.26 13.28
C PHE A 171 11.02 -18.11 14.12
#